data_78f3241660a4279bb6e8a9e1e2c1f234
#
_entry.id   78f3241660a4279bb6e8a9e1e2c1f234
#
_cell.length_a   1.000
_cell.length_b   1.000
_cell.length_c   1.000
_cell.angle_alpha   90.00
_cell.angle_beta   90.00
_cell.angle_gamma   90.00
#
_symmetry.space_group_name_H-M   'P 1'
#
loop_
_entity.id
_entity.type
_entity.pdbx_description
1 polymer ?
#
loop_
_entity_poly.entity_id
_entity_poly.type
_entity_poly.pdbx_seq_one_letter_code
_entity_poly.pdbx_strand_id
1 'polypeptide(L)'
;NIHLDKDFQAYAEAIKKRVLMEVCSVSLPQFILPKIYDHPDFETWSAEYNKQLENNSNHIANTLAKSDKLIVNRTNGAFYMMPLFKEGVLNNHQTLPIADPQVKAYIEEQVAKPGFPLDQRFTYYLLATTGVCVVPASGFFSPYSGFRLTTLDRDENRRTQTYESVLN
;
A
#
# COMPACT_ATOMS: atom_id res chain seq x y z
N ASN A 1 -6.66 -28.98 6.52
CA ASN A 1 -6.27 -30.41 6.46
C ASN A 1 -5.62 -30.71 5.12
N ILE A 2 -4.26 -30.63 5.08
CA ILE A 2 -3.43 -30.88 3.89
C ILE A 2 -3.07 -32.38 3.77
N HIS A 3 -3.78 -33.29 4.43
CA HIS A 3 -3.36 -34.66 4.54
C HIS A 3 -3.86 -35.59 3.45
N LEU A 4 -4.42 -35.08 2.40
CA LEU A 4 -5.17 -35.96 1.52
C LEU A 4 -4.56 -36.20 0.16
N ASP A 5 -3.55 -35.41 -0.24
CA ASP A 5 -2.94 -35.59 -1.55
C ASP A 5 -1.45 -35.95 -1.41
N LYS A 6 -1.03 -37.04 -2.07
CA LYS A 6 0.36 -37.48 -2.05
C LYS A 6 1.32 -36.44 -2.59
N ASP A 7 0.88 -35.60 -3.51
CA ASP A 7 1.69 -34.54 -4.09
C ASP A 7 1.96 -33.40 -3.10
N PHE A 8 1.06 -33.21 -2.12
CA PHE A 8 1.25 -32.22 -1.05
C PHE A 8 2.04 -32.74 0.16
N GLN A 9 2.31 -34.04 0.28
CA GLN A 9 3.05 -34.58 1.42
C GLN A 9 4.47 -34.02 1.49
N ALA A 10 5.19 -33.98 0.36
CA ALA A 10 6.53 -33.43 0.30
C ALA A 10 6.55 -31.94 0.66
N TYR A 11 5.54 -31.19 0.25
CA TYR A 11 5.37 -29.77 0.59
C TYR A 11 5.07 -29.58 2.08
N ALA A 12 4.17 -30.38 2.66
CA ALA A 12 3.86 -30.35 4.08
C ALA A 12 5.08 -30.69 4.95
N GLU A 13 5.87 -31.67 4.54
CA GLU A 13 7.14 -32.02 5.22
C GLU A 13 8.19 -30.91 5.09
N ALA A 14 8.27 -30.21 3.95
CA ALA A 14 9.13 -29.04 3.79
C ALA A 14 8.72 -27.90 4.72
N ILE A 15 7.41 -27.62 4.86
CA ILE A 15 6.88 -26.62 5.81
C ILE A 15 7.24 -27.01 7.25
N LYS A 16 7.03 -28.28 7.65
CA LYS A 16 7.39 -28.75 9.00
C LYS A 16 8.87 -28.55 9.27
N LYS A 17 9.75 -28.94 8.35
CA LYS A 17 11.20 -28.73 8.46
C LYS A 17 11.54 -27.26 8.59
N ARG A 18 10.90 -26.41 7.81
CA ARG A 18 11.10 -24.95 7.89
C ARG A 18 10.71 -24.39 9.26
N VAL A 19 9.57 -24.80 9.80
CA VAL A 19 9.11 -24.40 11.14
C VAL A 19 10.07 -24.90 12.23
N LEU A 20 10.58 -26.11 12.11
CA LEU A 20 11.56 -26.67 13.07
C LEU A 20 12.91 -25.95 13.05
N MET A 21 13.26 -25.28 11.96
CA MET A 21 14.47 -24.42 11.88
C MET A 21 14.28 -23.09 12.62
N GLU A 22 13.05 -22.67 12.87
CA GLU A 22 12.73 -21.50 13.67
C GLU A 22 12.68 -21.88 15.16
N VAL A 23 13.83 -22.06 15.75
CA VAL A 23 14.03 -22.66 17.10
C VAL A 23 13.22 -21.99 18.20
N CYS A 24 12.83 -20.70 18.04
CA CYS A 24 12.05 -19.95 19.02
C CYS A 24 11.00 -19.09 18.32
N SER A 25 9.74 -19.50 18.39
CA SER A 25 8.64 -18.62 17.99
C SER A 25 8.32 -17.62 19.10
N VAL A 26 7.81 -16.44 18.70
CA VAL A 26 7.45 -15.37 19.64
C VAL A 26 6.26 -15.83 20.49
N SER A 27 6.49 -16.11 21.77
CA SER A 27 5.48 -16.70 22.66
C SER A 27 4.44 -15.68 23.13
N LEU A 28 4.84 -14.45 23.45
CA LEU A 28 3.96 -13.44 24.02
C LEU A 28 2.72 -13.15 23.16
N PRO A 29 2.82 -12.89 21.83
CA PRO A 29 1.66 -12.73 20.99
C PRO A 29 0.74 -13.94 20.95
N GLN A 30 1.31 -15.17 21.01
CA GLN A 30 0.52 -16.40 21.00
C GLN A 30 -0.35 -16.56 22.25
N PHE A 31 0.12 -16.09 23.41
CA PHE A 31 -0.65 -16.08 24.65
C PHE A 31 -1.70 -14.94 24.68
N ILE A 32 -1.44 -13.82 24.02
CA ILE A 32 -2.33 -12.64 24.05
C ILE A 32 -3.45 -12.78 23.02
N LEU A 33 -3.18 -13.30 21.83
CA LEU A 33 -4.16 -13.39 20.75
C LEU A 33 -5.50 -14.04 21.15
N PRO A 34 -5.51 -15.24 21.79
CA PRO A 34 -6.78 -15.84 22.22
C PRO A 34 -7.55 -14.92 23.18
N LYS A 35 -6.86 -14.27 24.11
CA LYS A 35 -7.51 -13.34 25.06
C LYS A 35 -8.11 -12.10 24.41
N ILE A 36 -7.52 -11.64 23.29
CA ILE A 36 -8.07 -10.55 22.51
C ILE A 36 -9.35 -10.99 21.82
N TYR A 37 -9.32 -12.15 21.15
CA TYR A 37 -10.48 -12.67 20.42
C TYR A 37 -11.63 -13.08 21.34
N ASP A 38 -11.34 -13.56 22.52
CA ASP A 38 -12.34 -13.96 23.53
C ASP A 38 -12.84 -12.76 24.39
N HIS A 39 -12.28 -11.55 24.17
CA HIS A 39 -12.70 -10.38 24.93
C HIS A 39 -14.13 -9.97 24.58
N PRO A 40 -15.00 -9.66 25.57
CA PRO A 40 -16.40 -9.32 25.31
C PRO A 40 -16.59 -8.15 24.34
N ASP A 41 -15.68 -7.18 24.35
CA ASP A 41 -15.75 -5.99 23.52
C ASP A 41 -15.14 -6.16 22.13
N PHE A 42 -14.53 -7.34 21.84
CA PHE A 42 -13.78 -7.52 20.58
C PHE A 42 -14.67 -7.33 19.34
N GLU A 43 -15.87 -7.89 19.33
CA GLU A 43 -16.78 -7.78 18.18
C GLU A 43 -17.21 -6.33 17.95
N THR A 44 -17.58 -5.62 19.02
CA THR A 44 -17.98 -4.21 18.94
C THR A 44 -16.83 -3.34 18.47
N TRP A 45 -15.66 -3.49 19.07
CA TRP A 45 -14.45 -2.77 18.66
C TRP A 45 -14.08 -3.05 17.20
N SER A 46 -14.14 -4.31 16.77
CA SER A 46 -13.82 -4.71 15.41
C SER A 46 -14.80 -4.11 14.39
N ALA A 47 -16.09 -4.10 14.72
CA ALA A 47 -17.13 -3.50 13.88
C ALA A 47 -16.93 -1.99 13.71
N GLU A 48 -16.65 -1.27 14.81
CA GLU A 48 -16.36 0.17 14.79
C GLU A 48 -15.08 0.48 13.99
N TYR A 49 -14.02 -0.30 14.19
CA TYR A 49 -12.77 -0.13 13.45
C TYR A 49 -12.95 -0.37 11.96
N ASN A 50 -13.67 -1.42 11.58
CA ASN A 50 -13.99 -1.71 10.18
C ASN A 50 -14.83 -0.60 9.55
N LYS A 51 -15.80 -0.06 10.28
CA LYS A 51 -16.60 1.08 9.83
C LYS A 51 -15.75 2.33 9.59
N GLN A 52 -14.78 2.58 10.45
CA GLN A 52 -13.84 3.69 10.27
C GLN A 52 -12.97 3.48 9.01
N LEU A 53 -12.45 2.27 8.79
CA LEU A 53 -11.67 1.95 7.59
C LEU A 53 -12.51 2.10 6.31
N GLU A 54 -13.77 1.67 6.33
CA GLU A 54 -14.70 1.85 5.23
C GLU A 54 -14.91 3.33 4.90
N ASN A 55 -15.17 4.15 5.91
CA ASN A 55 -15.33 5.59 5.75
C ASN A 55 -14.08 6.25 5.16
N ASN A 56 -12.91 5.89 5.70
CA ASN A 56 -11.62 6.38 5.19
C ASN A 56 -11.41 5.99 3.72
N SER A 57 -11.63 4.72 3.41
CA SER A 57 -11.48 4.19 2.05
C SER A 57 -12.41 4.91 1.06
N ASN A 58 -13.69 5.09 1.44
CA ASN A 58 -14.65 5.81 0.61
C ASN A 58 -14.26 7.27 0.40
N HIS A 59 -13.79 7.95 1.45
CA HIS A 59 -13.32 9.34 1.35
C HIS A 59 -12.14 9.47 0.38
N ILE A 60 -11.13 8.61 0.52
CA ILE A 60 -9.95 8.59 -0.35
C ILE A 60 -10.34 8.27 -1.79
N ALA A 61 -11.17 7.24 -2.00
CA ALA A 61 -11.64 6.87 -3.33
C ALA A 61 -12.39 8.01 -4.01
N ASN A 62 -13.27 8.72 -3.29
CA ASN A 62 -14.01 9.86 -3.81
C ASN A 62 -13.08 11.05 -4.12
N THR A 63 -12.04 11.27 -3.31
CA THR A 63 -11.06 12.32 -3.55
C THR A 63 -10.25 12.02 -4.81
N LEU A 64 -9.67 10.83 -4.92
CA LEU A 64 -8.86 10.44 -6.07
C LEU A 64 -9.66 10.30 -7.37
N ALA A 65 -10.94 9.92 -7.29
CA ALA A 65 -11.83 9.83 -8.45
C ALA A 65 -12.17 11.21 -9.09
N LYS A 66 -11.82 12.34 -8.44
CA LYS A 66 -11.90 13.67 -9.06
C LYS A 66 -10.93 13.83 -10.22
N SER A 67 -9.86 13.02 -10.26
CA SER A 67 -8.91 13.01 -11.36
C SER A 67 -9.40 12.14 -12.51
N ASP A 68 -9.43 12.68 -13.70
CA ASP A 68 -9.69 11.93 -14.93
C ASP A 68 -8.51 11.05 -15.38
N LYS A 69 -7.35 11.18 -14.72
CA LYS A 69 -6.11 10.46 -15.00
C LYS A 69 -5.99 9.12 -14.28
N LEU A 70 -6.82 8.89 -13.26
CA LEU A 70 -6.77 7.71 -12.41
C LEU A 70 -7.95 6.76 -12.64
N ILE A 71 -7.68 5.49 -12.47
CA ILE A 71 -8.67 4.43 -12.27
C ILE A 71 -8.61 4.07 -10.78
N VAL A 72 -9.70 4.31 -10.06
CA VAL A 72 -9.76 4.12 -8.62
C VAL A 72 -10.74 3.00 -8.29
N ASN A 73 -10.23 1.92 -7.71
CA ASN A 73 -11.04 0.82 -7.22
C ASN A 73 -11.43 1.04 -5.76
N ARG A 74 -12.71 0.92 -5.44
CA ARG A 74 -13.16 0.87 -4.05
C ARG A 74 -12.74 -0.45 -3.42
N THR A 75 -12.12 -0.38 -2.24
CA THR A 75 -11.70 -1.58 -1.51
C THR A 75 -12.81 -2.06 -0.60
N ASN A 76 -13.04 -3.37 -0.58
CA ASN A 76 -14.05 -4.03 0.27
C ASN A 76 -13.42 -4.73 1.48
N GLY A 77 -12.13 -4.51 1.73
CA GLY A 77 -11.42 -5.10 2.84
C GLY A 77 -9.98 -4.63 2.92
N ALA A 78 -9.29 -5.00 3.98
CA ALA A 78 -7.96 -4.54 4.34
C ALA A 78 -7.88 -3.00 4.46
N PHE A 79 -6.68 -2.47 4.46
CA PHE A 79 -6.39 -1.03 4.60
C PHE A 79 -5.46 -0.51 3.50
N TYR A 80 -5.45 -1.19 2.36
CA TYR A 80 -4.69 -0.78 1.18
C TYR A 80 -5.62 -0.42 0.03
N MET A 81 -5.23 0.59 -0.75
CA MET A 81 -5.84 0.94 -2.02
C MET A 81 -4.74 1.08 -3.07
N MET A 82 -5.02 0.66 -4.30
CA MET A 82 -4.08 0.74 -5.41
C MET A 82 -4.73 1.45 -6.60
N PRO A 83 -4.73 2.78 -6.65
CA PRO A 83 -5.10 3.53 -7.84
C PRO A 83 -4.12 3.26 -8.98
N LEU A 84 -4.65 3.15 -10.20
CA LEU A 84 -3.86 2.97 -11.41
C LEU A 84 -3.95 4.21 -12.29
N PHE A 85 -2.87 4.55 -12.98
CA PHE A 85 -2.90 5.57 -14.01
C PHE A 85 -3.55 5.01 -15.29
N LYS A 86 -4.37 5.82 -15.94
CA LYS A 86 -4.85 5.50 -17.29
C LYS A 86 -3.68 5.45 -18.26
N GLU A 87 -3.83 4.66 -19.31
CA GLU A 87 -2.81 4.52 -20.35
C GLU A 87 -2.45 5.88 -20.97
N GLY A 88 -1.16 6.10 -21.19
CA GLY A 88 -0.65 7.33 -21.78
C GLY A 88 -0.58 8.55 -20.84
N VAL A 89 -1.03 8.43 -19.59
CA VAL A 89 -0.98 9.54 -18.63
C VAL A 89 0.44 9.85 -18.17
N LEU A 90 1.22 8.82 -17.88
CA LEU A 90 2.61 8.99 -17.43
C LEU A 90 3.58 8.95 -18.60
N ASN A 91 4.62 9.78 -18.54
CA ASN A 91 5.74 9.79 -19.47
C ASN A 91 7.06 10.19 -18.80
N ASN A 92 8.17 10.08 -19.53
CA ASN A 92 9.52 10.35 -19.02
C ASN A 92 9.86 11.86 -18.90
N HIS A 93 9.00 12.76 -19.33
CA HIS A 93 9.26 14.20 -19.37
C HIS A 93 8.57 14.97 -18.24
N GLN A 94 7.61 14.33 -17.56
CA GLN A 94 6.89 14.95 -16.44
C GLN A 94 7.83 15.15 -15.25
N THR A 95 7.72 16.34 -14.66
CA THR A 95 8.45 16.75 -13.46
C THR A 95 7.53 17.50 -12.53
N LEU A 96 7.87 17.51 -11.23
CA LEU A 96 7.25 18.40 -10.24
C LEU A 96 8.32 19.34 -9.68
N PRO A 97 7.95 20.54 -9.23
CA PRO A 97 8.90 21.48 -8.66
C PRO A 97 9.45 20.97 -7.33
N ILE A 98 10.77 20.84 -7.22
CA ILE A 98 11.46 20.45 -5.99
C ILE A 98 12.23 21.67 -5.50
N ALA A 99 11.93 22.12 -4.27
CA ALA A 99 12.48 23.35 -3.72
C ALA A 99 13.97 23.22 -3.35
N ASP A 100 14.40 22.07 -2.82
CA ASP A 100 15.79 21.83 -2.43
C ASP A 100 16.61 21.38 -3.65
N PRO A 101 17.70 22.14 -4.02
CA PRO A 101 18.51 21.81 -5.18
C PRO A 101 19.26 20.48 -5.07
N GLN A 102 19.63 20.05 -3.87
CA GLN A 102 20.35 18.78 -3.67
C GLN A 102 19.40 17.61 -3.83
N VAL A 103 18.19 17.70 -3.26
CA VAL A 103 17.13 16.71 -3.45
C VAL A 103 16.74 16.63 -4.92
N LYS A 104 16.60 17.79 -5.60
CA LYS A 104 16.29 17.84 -7.02
C LYS A 104 17.33 17.10 -7.85
N ALA A 105 18.62 17.42 -7.66
CA ALA A 105 19.72 16.77 -8.40
C ALA A 105 19.72 15.25 -8.17
N TYR A 106 19.52 14.81 -6.93
CA TYR A 106 19.45 13.39 -6.60
C TYR A 106 18.27 12.70 -7.31
N ILE A 107 17.06 13.29 -7.27
CA ILE A 107 15.89 12.71 -7.93
C ILE A 107 16.10 12.63 -9.45
N GLU A 108 16.58 13.71 -10.08
CA GLU A 108 16.84 13.76 -11.51
C GLU A 108 17.87 12.68 -11.94
N GLU A 109 18.92 12.47 -11.15
CA GLU A 109 19.88 11.38 -11.38
C GLU A 109 19.22 10.00 -11.32
N GLN A 110 18.40 9.74 -10.29
CA GLN A 110 17.75 8.44 -10.13
C GLN A 110 16.79 8.13 -11.28
N VAL A 111 15.95 9.09 -11.63
CA VAL A 111 14.90 8.88 -12.66
C VAL A 111 15.42 8.92 -14.10
N ALA A 112 16.66 9.37 -14.31
CA ALA A 112 17.32 9.35 -15.62
C ALA A 112 17.86 7.97 -16.03
N LYS A 113 17.87 7.01 -15.12
CA LYS A 113 18.38 5.65 -15.38
C LYS A 113 17.56 4.97 -16.48
N PRO A 114 18.21 4.28 -17.43
CA PRO A 114 17.50 3.54 -18.49
C PRO A 114 16.52 2.52 -17.91
N GLY A 115 15.28 2.50 -18.42
CA GLY A 115 14.25 1.56 -17.97
C GLY A 115 13.64 1.87 -16.61
N PHE A 116 13.86 3.06 -16.06
CA PHE A 116 13.24 3.46 -14.79
C PHE A 116 11.71 3.52 -14.92
N PRO A 117 10.93 2.78 -14.11
CA PRO A 117 9.48 2.71 -14.26
C PRO A 117 8.79 4.06 -14.06
N LEU A 118 7.76 4.33 -14.88
CA LEU A 118 7.05 5.62 -14.86
C LEU A 118 6.33 5.90 -13.54
N ASP A 119 5.78 4.87 -12.92
CA ASP A 119 5.13 5.00 -11.61
C ASP A 119 6.14 5.21 -10.47
N GLN A 120 7.34 4.64 -10.56
CA GLN A 120 8.42 4.96 -9.64
C GLN A 120 8.87 6.42 -9.83
N ARG A 121 8.97 6.90 -11.07
CA ARG A 121 9.26 8.30 -11.35
C ARG A 121 8.24 9.21 -10.67
N PHE A 122 6.96 8.93 -10.83
CA PHE A 122 5.88 9.66 -10.16
C PHE A 122 6.06 9.66 -8.63
N THR A 123 6.31 8.50 -8.00
CA THR A 123 6.45 8.41 -6.55
C THR A 123 7.67 9.16 -6.02
N TYR A 124 8.76 9.19 -6.75
CA TYR A 124 9.96 9.95 -6.38
C TYR A 124 9.69 11.47 -6.41
N TYR A 125 9.07 11.97 -7.47
CA TYR A 125 8.71 13.39 -7.54
C TYR A 125 7.66 13.77 -6.50
N LEU A 126 6.63 12.96 -6.31
CA LEU A 126 5.59 13.19 -5.29
C LEU A 126 6.20 13.32 -3.90
N LEU A 127 7.06 12.37 -3.51
CA LEU A 127 7.74 12.40 -2.22
C LEU A 127 8.60 13.65 -2.06
N ALA A 128 9.41 13.98 -3.07
CA ALA A 128 10.33 15.11 -2.99
C ALA A 128 9.63 16.47 -2.96
N THR A 129 8.44 16.57 -3.58
CA THR A 129 7.70 17.84 -3.67
C THR A 129 6.76 18.03 -2.49
N THR A 130 6.07 16.99 -2.07
CA THR A 130 4.95 17.08 -1.11
C THR A 130 5.22 16.41 0.23
N GLY A 131 6.24 15.55 0.33
CA GLY A 131 6.48 14.68 1.47
C GLY A 131 5.53 13.46 1.54
N VAL A 132 4.64 13.28 0.56
CA VAL A 132 3.72 12.15 0.53
C VAL A 132 4.42 10.91 -0.03
N CYS A 133 4.51 9.87 0.79
CA CYS A 133 5.13 8.60 0.43
C CYS A 133 4.07 7.57 0.04
N VAL A 134 4.13 7.09 -1.19
CA VAL A 134 3.33 5.98 -1.71
C VAL A 134 4.24 4.92 -2.32
N VAL A 135 3.74 3.71 -2.53
CA VAL A 135 4.54 2.61 -3.09
C VAL A 135 4.13 2.39 -4.55
N PRO A 136 5.07 2.43 -5.51
CA PRO A 136 4.75 2.23 -6.92
C PRO A 136 4.22 0.82 -7.19
N ALA A 137 3.25 0.68 -8.09
CA ALA A 137 2.64 -0.61 -8.45
C ALA A 137 3.64 -1.55 -9.12
N SER A 138 4.61 -1.02 -9.85
CA SER A 138 5.73 -1.79 -10.44
C SER A 138 6.55 -2.55 -9.38
N GLY A 139 6.62 -2.04 -8.13
CA GLY A 139 7.22 -2.73 -6.98
C GLY A 139 6.50 -4.02 -6.56
N PHE A 140 5.28 -4.24 -7.06
CA PHE A 140 4.48 -5.46 -6.88
C PHE A 140 4.38 -6.29 -8.17
N PHE A 141 5.26 -6.07 -9.12
CA PHE A 141 5.25 -6.73 -10.43
C PHE A 141 3.96 -6.50 -11.23
N SER A 142 3.24 -5.39 -10.95
CA SER A 142 2.07 -5.00 -11.73
C SER A 142 2.49 -4.62 -13.16
N PRO A 143 1.78 -5.11 -14.19
CA PRO A 143 1.98 -4.64 -15.56
C PRO A 143 1.40 -3.23 -15.80
N TYR A 144 0.63 -2.72 -14.86
CA TYR A 144 0.00 -1.41 -14.94
C TYR A 144 0.70 -0.42 -14.01
N SER A 145 0.92 0.79 -14.48
CA SER A 145 1.45 1.89 -13.67
C SER A 145 0.42 2.36 -12.63
N GLY A 146 0.85 2.56 -11.41
CA GLY A 146 -0.01 2.99 -10.33
C GLY A 146 0.75 3.16 -9.02
N PHE A 147 0.02 3.31 -7.94
CA PHE A 147 0.63 3.41 -6.61
C PHE A 147 -0.27 2.82 -5.53
N ARG A 148 0.35 2.22 -4.52
CA ARG A 148 -0.35 1.72 -3.33
C ARG A 148 -0.27 2.75 -2.22
N LEU A 149 -1.40 2.99 -1.58
CA LEU A 149 -1.54 3.82 -0.39
C LEU A 149 -2.25 3.04 0.74
N THR A 150 -2.26 3.62 1.95
CA THR A 150 -2.98 3.07 3.10
C THR A 150 -4.16 3.96 3.48
N THR A 151 -5.20 3.36 4.07
CA THR A 151 -6.41 4.05 4.51
C THR A 151 -6.44 4.26 6.04
N LEU A 152 -5.28 4.14 6.70
CA LEU A 152 -5.17 4.09 8.17
C LEU A 152 -5.22 5.45 8.86
N ASP A 153 -5.01 6.56 8.15
CA ASP A 153 -5.00 7.87 8.77
C ASP A 153 -6.39 8.23 9.31
N ARG A 154 -6.46 8.47 10.63
CA ARG A 154 -7.69 8.80 11.33
C ARG A 154 -8.04 10.29 11.28
N ASP A 155 -7.05 11.15 11.06
CA ASP A 155 -7.25 12.58 10.93
C ASP A 155 -7.80 12.92 9.54
N GLU A 156 -9.05 13.37 9.48
CA GLU A 156 -9.74 13.69 8.23
C GLU A 156 -9.10 14.86 7.49
N ASN A 157 -8.65 15.91 8.21
CA ASN A 157 -8.03 17.07 7.61
C ASN A 157 -6.69 16.70 6.97
N ARG A 158 -5.83 15.98 7.73
CA ARG A 158 -4.54 15.50 7.21
C ARG A 158 -4.74 14.56 6.04
N ARG A 159 -5.70 13.64 6.13
CA ARG A 159 -6.04 12.71 5.04
C ARG A 159 -6.47 13.47 3.78
N THR A 160 -7.35 14.46 3.92
CA THR A 160 -7.80 15.32 2.80
C THR A 160 -6.62 16.03 2.16
N GLN A 161 -5.80 16.74 2.96
CA GLN A 161 -4.62 17.45 2.45
C GLN A 161 -3.64 16.53 1.74
N THR A 162 -3.39 15.33 2.29
CA THR A 162 -2.50 14.33 1.71
C THR A 162 -2.97 13.92 0.30
N TYR A 163 -4.25 13.59 0.15
CA TYR A 163 -4.75 13.07 -1.13
C TYR A 163 -5.06 14.18 -2.14
N GLU A 164 -5.36 15.40 -1.72
CA GLU A 164 -5.40 16.55 -2.58
C GLU A 164 -4.00 16.89 -3.13
N SER A 165 -2.95 16.74 -2.32
CA SER A 165 -1.56 16.90 -2.78
C SER A 165 -1.14 15.88 -3.84
N VAL A 166 -1.77 14.72 -3.88
CA VAL A 166 -1.54 13.71 -4.93
C VAL A 166 -2.19 14.10 -6.26
N LEU A 167 -3.26 14.92 -6.22
CA LEU A 167 -4.02 15.34 -7.41
C LEU A 167 -3.45 16.58 -8.07
N ASN A 168 -2.81 17.47 -7.31
CA ASN A 168 -2.23 18.74 -7.77
C ASN A 168 -0.82 18.54 -8.33
#